data_8901994a19e4023f5b8403ffef6070e1
#
_entry.id   8901994a19e4023f5b8403ffef6070e1
#
_cell.length_a   1.000
_cell.length_b   1.000
_cell.length_c   1.000
_cell.angle_alpha   90.00
_cell.angle_beta   90.00
_cell.angle_gamma   90.00
#
_symmetry.space_group_name_H-M   'P 1'
#
loop_
_entity.id
_entity.type
_entity.pdbx_description
1 polymer ?
#
loop_
_entity_poly.entity_id
_entity_poly.type
_entity_poly.pdbx_seq_one_letter_code
_entity_poly.pdbx_strand_id
1 'polypeptide(L)'
;MRIRHTATALTAAALLALTACSSADTKDSGSGNSSVPETRRLDTAANIAAALNDAGLNASTPKEKTDEGYVSKVGGTSYKLTITDKAGQDALGESGINMFPNAEALAAWVPLSKSFGGVAVTGETWAVSLPTRSKEARADSLRLAPQIAEALDGTVQR
;
A
#
# COMPACT_ATOMS: atom_id res chain seq x y z
N MET A 1 51.76 26.34 5.53
CA MET A 1 51.39 27.37 6.54
C MET A 1 50.24 26.79 7.38
N ARG A 2 50.59 26.29 8.56
CA ARG A 2 49.95 26.27 9.89
C ARG A 2 48.45 26.06 9.90
N ILE A 3 47.97 24.82 10.16
CA ILE A 3 47.51 24.22 11.44
C ILE A 3 46.76 25.20 12.35
N ARG A 4 45.51 24.92 12.64
CA ARG A 4 44.94 25.01 13.99
C ARG A 4 43.74 24.09 14.16
N HIS A 5 43.92 23.11 15.04
CA HIS A 5 42.93 22.28 15.69
C HIS A 5 42.11 23.11 16.70
N THR A 6 40.83 22.82 16.86
CA THR A 6 40.16 22.92 18.16
C THR A 6 39.14 21.82 18.28
N ALA A 7 39.45 20.90 19.15
CA ALA A 7 38.55 19.94 19.74
C ALA A 7 37.75 20.61 20.86
N THR A 8 36.48 20.30 20.99
CA THR A 8 35.75 20.49 22.24
C THR A 8 34.82 19.31 22.44
N ALA A 9 35.16 18.47 23.39
CA ALA A 9 34.35 17.46 24.00
C ALA A 9 33.63 18.07 25.20
N LEU A 10 32.45 17.58 25.53
CA LEU A 10 31.83 17.50 26.88
C LEU A 10 30.48 16.81 26.75
N THR A 11 30.42 15.58 27.18
CA THR A 11 29.96 14.92 28.44
C THR A 11 28.49 15.04 28.74
N ALA A 12 27.84 13.89 28.66
CA ALA A 12 27.19 13.10 29.71
C ALA A 12 25.90 13.66 30.32
N ALA A 13 24.84 12.85 30.28
CA ALA A 13 24.21 12.32 31.49
C ALA A 13 23.10 11.31 31.14
N ALA A 14 23.27 10.14 31.70
CA ALA A 14 22.29 9.07 31.76
C ALA A 14 21.20 9.40 32.79
N LEU A 15 19.96 8.99 32.52
CA LEU A 15 18.97 8.68 33.56
C LEU A 15 18.09 7.53 33.10
N LEU A 16 18.41 6.36 33.65
CA LEU A 16 17.56 5.18 33.72
C LEU A 16 16.43 5.47 34.72
N ALA A 17 15.19 5.24 34.30
CA ALA A 17 14.08 4.98 35.21
C ALA A 17 13.35 3.74 34.73
N LEU A 18 13.71 2.61 35.35
CA LEU A 18 12.90 1.40 35.42
C LEU A 18 11.73 1.66 36.39
N THR A 19 10.51 1.46 35.94
CA THR A 19 9.39 1.15 36.82
C THR A 19 8.65 -0.05 36.24
N ALA A 20 8.92 -1.18 36.85
CA ALA A 20 8.06 -2.36 36.83
C ALA A 20 6.97 -2.17 37.90
N CYS A 21 5.74 -2.59 37.57
CA CYS A 21 4.71 -3.16 38.44
C CYS A 21 3.47 -3.30 37.60
N SER A 22 3.00 -4.46 37.35
CA SER A 22 2.29 -5.42 38.18
C SER A 22 0.82 -5.52 37.79
N SER A 23 0.42 -6.72 37.54
CA SER A 23 -0.91 -7.24 37.20
C SER A 23 -2.03 -6.74 38.10
N ALA A 24 -3.18 -6.46 37.52
CA ALA A 24 -4.49 -6.82 38.14
C ALA A 24 -5.59 -6.66 37.07
N ASP A 25 -6.36 -7.72 36.90
CA ASP A 25 -7.65 -7.76 36.23
C ASP A 25 -8.60 -6.67 36.76
N THR A 26 -9.22 -5.92 35.83
CA THR A 26 -10.59 -5.45 36.05
C THR A 26 -11.21 -5.11 34.71
N LYS A 27 -12.29 -5.81 34.35
CA LYS A 27 -13.27 -5.41 33.34
C LYS A 27 -13.81 -4.04 33.75
N ASP A 28 -13.73 -3.09 32.85
CA ASP A 28 -14.80 -2.11 32.73
C ASP A 28 -14.84 -1.47 31.35
N SER A 29 -16.06 -1.34 30.84
CA SER A 29 -16.40 -0.73 29.57
C SER A 29 -16.22 0.78 29.68
N GLY A 30 -15.30 1.32 28.86
CA GLY A 30 -15.09 2.77 28.75
C GLY A 30 -14.79 3.12 27.30
N SER A 31 -15.85 3.50 26.54
CA SER A 31 -15.76 4.14 25.23
C SER A 31 -14.93 5.42 25.35
N GLY A 32 -13.67 5.35 25.02
CA GLY A 32 -12.77 6.48 24.88
C GLY A 32 -12.31 6.58 23.42
N ASN A 33 -13.05 7.33 22.62
CA ASN A 33 -12.74 7.65 21.24
C ASN A 33 -11.54 8.60 21.20
N SER A 34 -10.33 8.07 21.33
CA SER A 34 -9.11 8.80 21.00
C SER A 34 -8.78 8.50 19.55
N SER A 35 -9.33 9.31 18.65
CA SER A 35 -8.98 9.33 17.24
C SER A 35 -7.58 9.93 17.07
N VAL A 36 -6.55 9.15 17.38
CA VAL A 36 -5.25 9.28 16.71
C VAL A 36 -5.54 8.80 15.28
N PRO A 37 -5.16 9.52 14.21
CA PRO A 37 -5.31 9.01 12.86
C PRO A 37 -4.50 7.73 12.78
N GLU A 38 -5.19 6.60 12.82
CA GLU A 38 -4.61 5.29 12.59
C GLU A 38 -4.05 5.34 11.17
N THR A 39 -2.73 5.37 11.04
CA THR A 39 -2.06 5.29 9.74
C THR A 39 -2.64 4.07 9.05
N ARG A 40 -3.45 4.29 8.02
CA ARG A 40 -4.21 3.23 7.33
C ARG A 40 -3.21 2.16 6.86
N ARG A 41 -3.25 0.99 7.47
CA ARG A 41 -2.38 -0.12 7.10
C ARG A 41 -2.89 -0.76 5.81
N LEU A 42 -2.09 -0.68 4.75
CA LEU A 42 -2.37 -1.32 3.46
C LEU A 42 -1.56 -2.62 3.31
N ASP A 43 -1.51 -3.41 4.37
CA ASP A 43 -0.74 -4.64 4.52
C ASP A 43 -1.49 -5.90 4.03
N THR A 44 -2.76 -5.77 3.67
CA THR A 44 -3.57 -6.84 3.08
C THR A 44 -4.39 -6.34 1.89
N ALA A 45 -4.73 -7.25 0.97
CA ALA A 45 -5.61 -6.93 -0.15
C ALA A 45 -7.00 -6.46 0.32
N ALA A 46 -7.50 -6.98 1.44
CA ALA A 46 -8.77 -6.57 2.04
C ALA A 46 -8.70 -5.12 2.54
N ASN A 47 -7.60 -4.72 3.18
CA ASN A 47 -7.40 -3.34 3.65
C ASN A 47 -7.30 -2.36 2.49
N ILE A 48 -6.65 -2.75 1.39
CA ILE A 48 -6.59 -1.95 0.15
C ILE A 48 -8.00 -1.77 -0.43
N ALA A 49 -8.79 -2.85 -0.55
CA ALA A 49 -10.16 -2.77 -1.06
C ALA A 49 -11.07 -1.92 -0.14
N ALA A 50 -10.93 -2.04 1.18
CA ALA A 50 -11.65 -1.20 2.14
C ALA A 50 -11.28 0.28 1.97
N ALA A 51 -9.99 0.60 1.83
CA ALA A 51 -9.52 1.96 1.61
C ALA A 51 -10.04 2.58 0.31
N LEU A 52 -10.14 1.80 -0.75
CA LEU A 52 -10.77 2.22 -2.01
C LEU A 52 -12.26 2.53 -1.81
N ASN A 53 -12.98 1.67 -1.09
CA ASN A 53 -14.41 1.86 -0.82
C ASN A 53 -14.66 3.09 0.05
N ASP A 54 -13.84 3.33 1.07
CA ASP A 54 -13.91 4.54 1.93
C ASP A 54 -13.69 5.82 1.14
N ALA A 55 -12.88 5.76 0.08
CA ALA A 55 -12.65 6.87 -0.83
C ALA A 55 -13.75 7.03 -1.90
N GLY A 56 -14.80 6.20 -1.87
CA GLY A 56 -15.92 6.21 -2.81
C GLY A 56 -15.62 5.53 -4.16
N LEU A 57 -14.53 4.74 -4.23
CA LEU A 57 -14.25 3.84 -5.34
C LEU A 57 -14.83 2.46 -4.97
N ASN A 58 -15.82 1.98 -5.75
CA ASN A 58 -16.46 0.71 -5.41
C ASN A 58 -15.55 -0.46 -5.80
N ALA A 59 -14.79 -0.97 -4.84
CA ALA A 59 -13.96 -2.15 -4.99
C ALA A 59 -14.72 -3.39 -4.51
N SER A 60 -14.79 -4.42 -5.35
CA SER A 60 -15.34 -5.71 -4.94
C SER A 60 -14.42 -6.43 -3.96
N THR A 61 -14.94 -7.44 -3.25
CA THR A 61 -14.10 -8.28 -2.38
C THR A 61 -12.96 -8.93 -3.19
N PRO A 62 -11.70 -8.76 -2.79
CA PRO A 62 -10.57 -9.40 -3.45
C PRO A 62 -10.68 -10.93 -3.39
N LYS A 63 -10.44 -11.60 -4.52
CA LYS A 63 -10.40 -13.06 -4.62
C LYS A 63 -8.98 -13.46 -5.01
N GLU A 64 -8.35 -14.31 -4.21
CA GLU A 64 -7.01 -14.79 -4.48
C GLU A 64 -6.93 -15.50 -5.83
N LYS A 65 -5.82 -15.27 -6.55
CA LYS A 65 -5.47 -15.93 -7.79
C LYS A 65 -4.40 -16.99 -7.52
N THR A 66 -4.59 -18.15 -8.10
CA THR A 66 -3.68 -19.29 -7.96
C THR A 66 -2.74 -19.45 -9.16
N ASP A 67 -2.60 -18.40 -9.99
CA ASP A 67 -1.75 -18.45 -11.19
C ASP A 67 -0.24 -18.34 -10.84
N GLU A 68 0.59 -19.04 -11.62
CA GLU A 68 2.05 -19.04 -11.49
C GLU A 68 2.68 -17.82 -12.18
N GLY A 69 2.31 -16.60 -11.72
CA GLY A 69 2.88 -15.35 -12.22
C GLY A 69 4.19 -14.97 -11.53
N TYR A 70 4.75 -13.81 -11.93
CA TYR A 70 5.94 -13.25 -11.27
C TYR A 70 5.74 -13.07 -9.76
N VAL A 71 4.57 -12.56 -9.35
CA VAL A 71 4.26 -12.26 -7.94
C VAL A 71 4.36 -13.52 -7.08
N SER A 72 3.75 -14.64 -7.51
CA SER A 72 3.84 -15.92 -6.76
C SER A 72 5.26 -16.49 -6.73
N LYS A 73 6.02 -16.33 -7.82
CA LYS A 73 7.43 -16.80 -7.88
C LYS A 73 8.37 -16.08 -6.91
N VAL A 74 8.06 -14.83 -6.54
CA VAL A 74 8.83 -14.07 -5.55
C VAL A 74 8.26 -14.18 -4.14
N GLY A 75 7.27 -15.08 -3.92
CA GLY A 75 6.65 -15.31 -2.61
C GLY A 75 5.56 -14.30 -2.25
N GLY A 76 5.03 -13.57 -3.23
CA GLY A 76 3.88 -12.68 -3.07
C GLY A 76 2.56 -13.38 -3.37
N THR A 77 1.46 -12.64 -3.23
CA THR A 77 0.10 -13.11 -3.52
C THR A 77 -0.63 -12.14 -4.41
N SER A 78 -1.34 -12.64 -5.41
CA SER A 78 -2.17 -11.85 -6.33
C SER A 78 -3.64 -12.07 -6.06
N TYR A 79 -4.43 -11.01 -6.18
CA TYR A 79 -5.88 -11.03 -6.04
C TYR A 79 -6.53 -10.38 -7.25
N LYS A 80 -7.71 -10.82 -7.62
CA LYS A 80 -8.58 -10.19 -8.61
C LYS A 80 -9.74 -9.46 -7.94
N LEU A 81 -10.16 -8.35 -8.54
CA LEU A 81 -11.30 -7.57 -8.12
C LEU A 81 -11.80 -6.70 -9.27
N THR A 82 -12.98 -6.13 -9.12
CA THR A 82 -13.47 -5.02 -9.95
C THR A 82 -13.37 -3.72 -9.17
N ILE A 83 -13.06 -2.61 -9.84
CA ILE A 83 -13.01 -1.28 -9.25
C ILE A 83 -13.79 -0.36 -10.18
N THR A 84 -14.77 0.37 -9.62
CA THR A 84 -15.47 1.44 -10.33
C THR A 84 -15.06 2.79 -9.78
N ASP A 85 -15.14 3.84 -10.59
CA ASP A 85 -14.93 5.20 -10.11
C ASP A 85 -16.13 5.74 -9.32
N LYS A 86 -15.97 6.95 -8.79
CA LYS A 86 -17.02 7.67 -8.05
C LYS A 86 -18.30 7.92 -8.87
N ALA A 87 -18.21 7.87 -10.20
CA ALA A 87 -19.35 7.99 -11.12
C ALA A 87 -19.99 6.63 -11.45
N GLY A 88 -19.47 5.53 -10.89
CA GLY A 88 -19.96 4.18 -11.13
C GLY A 88 -19.48 3.58 -12.45
N GLN A 89 -18.45 4.14 -13.08
CA GLN A 89 -17.87 3.60 -14.32
C GLN A 89 -16.76 2.60 -14.00
N ASP A 90 -16.90 1.40 -14.55
CA ASP A 90 -15.89 0.36 -14.44
C ASP A 90 -14.67 0.67 -15.32
N ALA A 91 -13.49 0.22 -14.88
CA ALA A 91 -12.42 -0.06 -15.81
C ALA A 91 -12.79 -1.34 -16.55
N LEU A 92 -12.85 -1.30 -17.89
CA LEU A 92 -13.22 -2.44 -18.71
C LEU A 92 -12.27 -3.63 -18.53
N GLY A 93 -12.62 -4.56 -17.65
CA GLY A 93 -11.85 -5.75 -17.35
C GLY A 93 -11.57 -5.97 -15.86
N GLU A 94 -10.77 -7.00 -15.58
CA GLU A 94 -10.41 -7.38 -14.22
C GLU A 94 -9.19 -6.58 -13.75
N SER A 95 -9.33 -5.91 -12.61
CA SER A 95 -8.22 -5.30 -11.87
C SER A 95 -7.57 -6.32 -10.93
N GLY A 96 -6.34 -6.05 -10.51
CA GLY A 96 -5.62 -6.92 -9.58
C GLY A 96 -5.01 -6.14 -8.42
N ILE A 97 -4.92 -6.79 -7.26
CA ILE A 97 -4.06 -6.38 -6.16
C ILE A 97 -2.93 -7.39 -6.07
N ASN A 98 -1.69 -6.93 -6.13
CA ASN A 98 -0.49 -7.73 -5.99
C ASN A 98 0.19 -7.33 -4.67
N MET A 99 0.35 -8.27 -3.77
CA MET A 99 1.07 -8.13 -2.50
C MET A 99 2.45 -8.72 -2.66
N PHE A 100 3.49 -7.95 -2.37
CA PHE A 100 4.89 -8.38 -2.50
C PHE A 100 5.50 -8.63 -1.12
N PRO A 101 6.45 -9.57 -0.99
CA PRO A 101 7.10 -9.84 0.29
C PRO A 101 7.99 -8.69 0.79
N ASN A 102 8.44 -7.83 -0.13
CA ASN A 102 9.28 -6.67 0.16
C ASN A 102 9.28 -5.66 -0.99
N ALA A 103 9.82 -4.47 -0.74
CA ALA A 103 9.90 -3.39 -1.70
C ALA A 103 10.81 -3.71 -2.91
N GLU A 104 11.82 -4.55 -2.75
CA GLU A 104 12.72 -4.96 -3.84
C GLU A 104 11.97 -5.79 -4.89
N ALA A 105 11.14 -6.76 -4.46
CA ALA A 105 10.30 -7.54 -5.34
C ALA A 105 9.30 -6.67 -6.11
N LEU A 106 8.70 -5.67 -5.46
CA LEU A 106 7.85 -4.69 -6.12
C LEU A 106 8.63 -3.85 -7.14
N ALA A 107 9.81 -3.34 -6.76
CA ALA A 107 10.65 -2.52 -7.63
C ALA A 107 11.06 -3.28 -8.92
N ALA A 108 11.35 -4.57 -8.81
CA ALA A 108 11.64 -5.43 -9.97
C ALA A 108 10.40 -5.71 -10.84
N TRP A 109 9.20 -5.76 -10.25
CA TRP A 109 7.95 -5.95 -10.98
C TRP A 109 7.52 -4.73 -11.81
N VAL A 110 7.77 -3.50 -11.33
CA VAL A 110 7.33 -2.25 -11.99
C VAL A 110 7.81 -2.16 -13.44
N PRO A 111 9.11 -2.29 -13.77
CA PRO A 111 9.56 -2.23 -15.16
C PRO A 111 9.00 -3.37 -16.02
N LEU A 112 8.80 -4.55 -15.43
CA LEU A 112 8.16 -5.67 -16.11
C LEU A 112 6.71 -5.33 -16.50
N SER A 113 5.91 -4.82 -15.57
CA SER A 113 4.54 -4.38 -15.83
C SER A 113 4.47 -3.31 -16.92
N LYS A 114 5.36 -2.32 -16.88
CA LYS A 114 5.44 -1.25 -17.89
C LYS A 114 5.80 -1.79 -19.28
N SER A 115 6.69 -2.76 -19.37
CA SER A 115 7.10 -3.36 -20.66
C SER A 115 5.93 -4.02 -21.41
N PHE A 116 4.91 -4.47 -20.67
CA PHE A 116 3.65 -4.99 -21.22
C PHE A 116 2.55 -3.93 -21.35
N GLY A 117 2.88 -2.66 -21.23
CA GLY A 117 1.92 -1.56 -21.29
C GLY A 117 0.99 -1.48 -20.08
N GLY A 118 1.41 -2.03 -18.93
CA GLY A 118 0.63 -2.02 -17.69
C GLY A 118 0.38 -0.60 -17.17
N VAL A 119 -0.76 -0.42 -16.52
CA VAL A 119 -1.10 0.74 -15.70
C VAL A 119 -1.32 0.22 -14.29
N ALA A 120 -0.64 0.80 -13.32
CA ALA A 120 -0.76 0.38 -11.93
C ALA A 120 -0.61 1.58 -10.97
N VAL A 121 -1.03 1.37 -9.72
CA VAL A 121 -0.73 2.24 -8.59
C VAL A 121 0.06 1.41 -7.58
N THR A 122 1.18 1.91 -7.11
CA THR A 122 2.07 1.21 -6.19
C THR A 122 2.21 1.94 -4.87
N GLY A 123 2.29 1.19 -3.78
CA GLY A 123 2.74 1.66 -2.47
C GLY A 123 4.08 1.03 -2.10
N GLU A 124 4.27 0.74 -0.82
CA GLU A 124 5.53 0.22 -0.30
C GLU A 124 5.80 -1.24 -0.73
N THR A 125 4.79 -2.12 -0.55
CA THR A 125 4.89 -3.57 -0.86
C THR A 125 3.67 -4.09 -1.62
N TRP A 126 2.89 -3.22 -2.22
CA TRP A 126 1.69 -3.60 -2.96
C TRP A 126 1.58 -2.84 -4.28
N ALA A 127 0.82 -3.41 -5.21
CA ALA A 127 0.42 -2.75 -6.44
C ALA A 127 -1.04 -3.06 -6.78
N VAL A 128 -1.80 -2.04 -7.15
CA VAL A 128 -3.10 -2.18 -7.81
C VAL A 128 -2.87 -2.11 -9.31
N SER A 129 -3.00 -3.21 -10.01
CA SER A 129 -2.87 -3.30 -11.48
C SER A 129 -4.23 -3.14 -12.14
N LEU A 130 -4.28 -2.36 -13.22
CA LEU A 130 -5.50 -2.03 -13.93
C LEU A 130 -5.51 -2.68 -15.33
N PRO A 131 -6.71 -2.98 -15.89
CA PRO A 131 -6.83 -3.65 -17.17
C PRO A 131 -6.32 -2.77 -18.33
N THR A 132 -5.51 -3.36 -19.23
CA THR A 132 -4.94 -2.64 -20.38
C THR A 132 -4.99 -3.45 -21.69
N ARG A 133 -5.81 -4.52 -21.75
CA ARG A 133 -5.86 -5.42 -22.90
C ARG A 133 -6.47 -4.80 -24.15
N SER A 134 -7.34 -3.81 -24.00
CA SER A 134 -7.87 -3.04 -25.13
C SER A 134 -7.50 -1.56 -24.98
N LYS A 135 -7.65 -0.78 -26.05
CA LYS A 135 -7.40 0.65 -26.04
C LYS A 135 -8.34 1.38 -25.08
N GLU A 136 -9.59 0.95 -25.05
CA GLU A 136 -10.65 1.49 -24.18
C GLU A 136 -10.35 1.17 -22.71
N ALA A 137 -10.04 -0.10 -22.38
CA ALA A 137 -9.65 -0.52 -21.02
C ALA A 137 -8.43 0.26 -20.52
N ARG A 138 -7.44 0.51 -21.40
CA ARG A 138 -6.28 1.33 -21.05
C ARG A 138 -6.66 2.80 -20.80
N ALA A 139 -7.56 3.37 -21.59
CA ALA A 139 -8.02 4.75 -21.39
C ALA A 139 -8.74 4.90 -20.04
N ASP A 140 -9.63 3.97 -19.71
CA ASP A 140 -10.31 3.93 -18.41
C ASP A 140 -9.32 3.74 -17.25
N SER A 141 -8.34 2.87 -17.40
CA SER A 141 -7.30 2.65 -16.41
C SER A 141 -6.44 3.90 -16.16
N LEU A 142 -6.10 4.64 -17.20
CA LEU A 142 -5.39 5.92 -17.09
C LEU A 142 -6.23 7.00 -16.38
N ARG A 143 -7.56 6.97 -16.54
CA ARG A 143 -8.49 7.87 -15.87
C ARG A 143 -8.67 7.50 -14.38
N LEU A 144 -8.70 6.21 -14.08
CA LEU A 144 -8.95 5.68 -12.73
C LEU A 144 -7.70 5.69 -11.85
N ALA A 145 -6.50 5.48 -12.43
CA ALA A 145 -5.26 5.36 -11.67
C ALA A 145 -4.96 6.56 -10.74
N PRO A 146 -5.15 7.84 -11.13
CA PRO A 146 -4.95 8.97 -10.22
C PRO A 146 -5.90 8.95 -9.02
N GLN A 147 -7.15 8.51 -9.19
CA GLN A 147 -8.13 8.43 -8.11
C GLN A 147 -7.75 7.34 -7.11
N ILE A 148 -7.24 6.21 -7.60
CA ILE A 148 -6.70 5.13 -6.75
C ILE A 148 -5.44 5.60 -6.01
N ALA A 149 -4.54 6.32 -6.70
CA ALA A 149 -3.33 6.84 -6.07
C ALA A 149 -3.64 7.83 -4.94
N GLU A 150 -4.62 8.71 -5.13
CA GLU A 150 -5.12 9.62 -4.10
C GLU A 150 -5.73 8.85 -2.91
N ALA A 151 -6.55 7.83 -3.19
CA ALA A 151 -7.22 7.03 -2.16
C ALA A 151 -6.25 6.22 -1.27
N LEU A 152 -5.13 5.77 -1.85
CA LEU A 152 -4.18 4.86 -1.21
C LEU A 152 -2.84 5.51 -0.84
N ASP A 153 -2.68 6.82 -1.07
CA ASP A 153 -1.39 7.53 -0.97
C ASP A 153 -0.28 6.81 -1.77
N GLY A 154 -0.63 6.42 -3.00
CA GLY A 154 0.22 5.62 -3.87
C GLY A 154 0.81 6.39 -5.05
N THR A 155 1.66 5.72 -5.82
CA THR A 155 2.31 6.28 -7.02
C THR A 155 1.80 5.62 -8.28
N VAL A 156 1.35 6.42 -9.27
CA VAL A 156 0.92 5.92 -10.58
C VAL A 156 2.13 5.46 -11.40
N GLN A 157 2.04 4.22 -11.92
CA GLN A 157 3.00 3.60 -12.84
C GLN A 157 2.36 3.38 -14.21
N ARG A 158 3.01 3.83 -15.27
CA ARG A 158 2.52 3.73 -16.66
C ARG A 158 3.67 3.78 -17.67
#